data_206ec1b6e59896ca68235808f8b346b0
#
_entry.id   206ec1b6e59896ca68235808f8b346b0
#
_cell.length_a   1.000
_cell.length_b   1.000
_cell.length_c   1.000
_cell.angle_alpha   90.00
_cell.angle_beta   90.00
_cell.angle_gamma   90.00
#
_symmetry.space_group_name_H-M   'P 1'
#
loop_
_entity.id
_entity.type
_entity.pdbx_description
1 polymer ?
#
loop_
_entity_poly.entity_id
_entity_poly.type
_entity_poly.pdbx_seq_one_letter_code
_entity_poly.pdbx_strand_id
1 'polypeptide(L)'
;MKNKTYNRKKAMVVFFCAVLLISALFGRLVYLMIFDAAHYQKLAKDLHERERKIKAARGEIVDRNGVVLATNRTVCTISVIHNQIKDPEQVIAVLCQELGEEEENIRKKVEKVSSMEKIKTNVEKETGDRIRNLDLAGVKVDEDFKRYYPYDTFASRVLGFTGGDNQGIIGLEVKYEEVLKGTDGTILTVTDARGVELEKVAEDRIEPVAGNTLQISLDHNIQKYCEQAAKKVHEEKQADSVSVLLMNPQDGEIFAMVNTPEFNLNTPFELIDVDENTEQTDEQTQEMLNQMWRNPCINDTYEPGSTFKIITASACLEEGVVSLSDTFSCPGYRIVEDRKIRCHKVGGHGQETFIQGIQNSCNPVFIDIGLRLGAEKFYAYFKQFGLLSLTNIDLPGEAGTIMHNVEDIGLVELATISFGQSFQVTPVQMATTVSSLVNGGYRVTPHFGVAVLEKDGTEIRKLKYKKKNGIVSEKTSETMRILLKSVVEEGSGKNGYIEGYSIGGKTATSQTLPRSANKYISSFIGFAPAEDPQVLGIVVIRNPQGIYYGGTIAAPVLRSIYDNVLPYLGIEKN
;
A
#
# COMPACT_ATOMS: atom_id res chain seq x y z
N MET A 1 -70.61 73.67 18.63
CA MET A 1 -70.56 72.24 19.07
C MET A 1 -70.07 71.23 18.05
N LYS A 2 -69.93 71.53 16.74
CA LYS A 2 -69.47 70.60 15.72
C LYS A 2 -67.97 70.24 15.81
N ASN A 3 -67.09 71.09 16.31
CA ASN A 3 -65.65 70.85 16.35
C ASN A 3 -65.22 69.80 17.39
N LYS A 4 -65.93 69.66 18.52
CA LYS A 4 -65.60 68.71 19.60
C LYS A 4 -65.88 67.25 19.15
N THR A 5 -66.96 67.01 18.38
CA THR A 5 -67.36 65.69 17.92
C THR A 5 -66.44 65.23 16.80
N TYR A 6 -65.96 66.12 15.95
CA TYR A 6 -65.02 65.83 14.86
C TYR A 6 -63.62 65.47 15.44
N ASN A 7 -63.17 66.16 16.46
CA ASN A 7 -61.88 65.83 17.10
C ASN A 7 -61.96 64.50 17.91
N ARG A 8 -63.10 64.17 18.50
CA ARG A 8 -63.33 62.85 19.14
C ARG A 8 -63.26 61.68 18.11
N LYS A 9 -63.87 61.85 16.91
CA LYS A 9 -63.79 60.82 15.85
C LYS A 9 -62.39 60.66 15.36
N LYS A 10 -61.63 61.74 15.16
CA LYS A 10 -60.21 61.69 14.77
C LYS A 10 -59.36 61.00 15.84
N ALA A 11 -59.57 61.35 17.10
CA ALA A 11 -58.92 60.74 18.25
C ALA A 11 -59.22 59.23 18.36
N MET A 12 -60.48 58.79 18.10
CA MET A 12 -60.85 57.41 18.08
C MET A 12 -60.19 56.63 16.89
N VAL A 13 -60.11 57.26 15.70
CA VAL A 13 -59.42 56.63 14.56
C VAL A 13 -57.95 56.45 14.85
N VAL A 14 -57.26 57.45 15.36
CA VAL A 14 -55.86 57.37 15.79
C VAL A 14 -55.63 56.27 16.84
N PHE A 15 -56.53 56.24 17.87
CA PHE A 15 -56.48 55.20 18.87
C PHE A 15 -56.69 53.81 18.30
N PHE A 16 -57.62 53.64 17.39
CA PHE A 16 -57.87 52.35 16.73
C PHE A 16 -56.70 51.94 15.83
N CYS A 17 -56.08 52.85 15.09
CA CYS A 17 -54.86 52.59 14.31
C CYS A 17 -53.68 52.22 15.21
N ALA A 18 -53.54 52.89 16.38
CA ALA A 18 -52.50 52.54 17.35
C ALA A 18 -52.70 51.14 17.97
N VAL A 19 -53.93 50.77 18.33
CA VAL A 19 -54.26 49.42 18.82
C VAL A 19 -54.03 48.38 17.75
N LEU A 20 -54.36 48.65 16.49
CA LEU A 20 -54.14 47.74 15.38
C LEU A 20 -52.63 47.53 15.12
N LEU A 21 -51.85 48.58 15.20
CA LEU A 21 -50.39 48.55 15.09
C LEU A 21 -49.74 47.74 16.23
N ILE A 22 -50.18 47.97 17.48
CA ILE A 22 -49.71 47.21 18.65
C ILE A 22 -50.10 45.73 18.51
N SER A 23 -51.33 45.42 18.06
CA SER A 23 -51.79 44.06 17.88
C SER A 23 -51.00 43.34 16.76
N ALA A 24 -50.67 44.06 15.67
CA ALA A 24 -49.85 43.52 14.60
C ALA A 24 -48.41 43.23 15.07
N LEU A 25 -47.81 44.14 15.85
CA LEU A 25 -46.51 43.96 16.49
C LEU A 25 -46.52 42.77 17.47
N PHE A 26 -47.56 42.66 18.26
CA PHE A 26 -47.74 41.53 19.19
C PHE A 26 -47.90 40.22 18.44
N GLY A 27 -48.72 40.20 17.40
CA GLY A 27 -48.86 39.03 16.52
C GLY A 27 -47.53 38.62 15.84
N ARG A 28 -46.74 39.60 15.38
CA ARG A 28 -45.41 39.34 14.83
C ARG A 28 -44.44 38.81 15.89
N LEU A 29 -44.49 39.33 17.10
CA LEU A 29 -43.67 38.85 18.20
C LEU A 29 -44.02 37.40 18.59
N VAL A 30 -45.33 37.09 18.69
CA VAL A 30 -45.80 35.71 18.91
C VAL A 30 -45.38 34.77 17.80
N TYR A 31 -45.46 35.20 16.54
CA TYR A 31 -45.00 34.44 15.40
C TYR A 31 -43.50 34.11 15.51
N LEU A 32 -42.68 35.11 15.81
CA LEU A 32 -41.22 34.91 15.95
C LEU A 32 -40.87 34.03 17.16
N MET A 33 -41.61 34.16 18.28
CA MET A 33 -41.33 33.41 19.51
C MET A 33 -41.84 31.98 19.49
N ILE A 34 -42.87 31.66 18.69
CA ILE A 34 -43.48 30.34 18.69
C ILE A 34 -43.16 29.58 17.37
N PHE A 35 -43.39 30.20 16.22
CA PHE A 35 -43.27 29.55 14.93
C PHE A 35 -41.85 29.55 14.35
N ASP A 36 -41.14 30.67 14.53
CA ASP A 36 -39.76 30.84 14.06
C ASP A 36 -38.72 30.64 15.18
N ALA A 37 -39.15 30.31 16.40
CA ALA A 37 -38.26 30.14 17.55
C ALA A 37 -37.12 29.15 17.29
N ALA A 38 -37.43 27.99 16.71
CA ALA A 38 -36.44 26.97 16.39
C ALA A 38 -35.40 27.46 15.37
N HIS A 39 -35.83 28.29 14.39
CA HIS A 39 -34.93 28.86 13.40
C HIS A 39 -33.96 29.88 14.02
N TYR A 40 -34.50 30.79 14.87
CA TYR A 40 -33.66 31.79 15.54
C TYR A 40 -32.80 31.20 16.65
N GLN A 41 -33.28 30.15 17.34
CA GLN A 41 -32.45 29.39 18.28
C GLN A 41 -31.29 28.71 17.60
N LYS A 42 -31.54 28.10 16.41
CA LYS A 42 -30.46 27.51 15.61
C LYS A 42 -29.45 28.54 15.13
N LEU A 43 -29.92 29.70 14.61
CA LEU A 43 -29.04 30.81 14.21
C LEU A 43 -28.23 31.38 15.41
N ALA A 44 -28.84 31.50 16.56
CA ALA A 44 -28.15 31.96 17.77
C ALA A 44 -27.13 30.92 18.25
N LYS A 45 -27.48 29.63 18.18
CA LYS A 45 -26.59 28.54 18.50
C LYS A 45 -25.38 28.52 17.57
N ASP A 46 -25.60 28.59 16.25
CA ASP A 46 -24.54 28.63 15.23
C ASP A 46 -23.63 29.88 15.36
N LEU A 47 -24.13 31.00 15.93
CA LEU A 47 -23.37 32.22 16.17
C LEU A 47 -22.58 32.20 17.49
N HIS A 48 -23.08 31.49 18.52
CA HIS A 48 -22.50 31.46 19.84
C HIS A 48 -21.77 30.19 20.21
N GLU A 49 -21.97 29.09 19.47
CA GLU A 49 -21.23 27.86 19.67
C GLU A 49 -20.09 27.77 18.65
N ARG A 50 -18.89 27.52 19.15
CA ARG A 50 -17.72 27.17 18.33
C ARG A 50 -17.40 25.70 18.54
N GLU A 51 -17.42 24.97 17.45
CA GLU A 51 -17.01 23.57 17.39
C GLU A 51 -15.52 23.47 17.06
N ARG A 52 -14.75 22.85 17.94
CA ARG A 52 -13.35 22.46 17.67
C ARG A 52 -13.25 20.94 17.64
N LYS A 53 -12.69 20.39 16.58
CA LYS A 53 -12.43 18.95 16.48
C LYS A 53 -11.19 18.57 17.25
N ILE A 54 -11.28 17.50 18.03
CA ILE A 54 -10.14 16.82 18.65
C ILE A 54 -9.87 15.58 17.80
N LYS A 55 -8.70 15.50 17.17
CA LYS A 55 -8.37 14.32 16.37
C LYS A 55 -8.26 13.08 17.25
N ALA A 56 -8.81 11.98 16.75
CA ALA A 56 -8.61 10.67 17.36
C ALA A 56 -7.17 10.19 17.14
N ALA A 57 -6.60 9.50 18.13
CA ALA A 57 -5.38 8.76 17.93
C ALA A 57 -5.65 7.62 16.93
N ARG A 58 -4.80 7.51 15.91
CA ARG A 58 -4.90 6.45 14.91
C ARG A 58 -4.49 5.11 15.52
N GLY A 59 -5.17 4.03 15.17
CA GLY A 59 -4.83 2.67 15.61
C GLY A 59 -3.40 2.29 15.21
N GLU A 60 -2.77 1.43 15.98
CA GLU A 60 -1.42 0.93 15.67
C GLU A 60 -1.46 -0.10 14.54
N ILE A 61 -0.33 -0.25 13.84
CA ILE A 61 -0.08 -1.39 12.96
C ILE A 61 1.02 -2.21 13.63
N VAL A 62 0.72 -3.47 13.91
CA VAL A 62 1.66 -4.40 14.53
C VAL A 62 1.93 -5.60 13.62
N ASP A 63 3.14 -6.13 13.66
CA ASP A 63 3.50 -7.33 12.93
C ASP A 63 2.81 -8.58 13.52
N ARG A 64 3.06 -9.75 12.94
CA ARG A 64 2.50 -11.02 13.41
C ARG A 64 2.88 -11.39 14.85
N ASN A 65 4.00 -10.84 15.36
CA ASN A 65 4.55 -11.08 16.69
C ASN A 65 4.22 -9.96 17.70
N GLY A 66 3.45 -8.93 17.27
CA GLY A 66 3.08 -7.80 18.10
C GLY A 66 4.12 -6.66 18.10
N VAL A 67 5.12 -6.68 17.21
CA VAL A 67 6.07 -5.58 17.05
C VAL A 67 5.36 -4.38 16.43
N VAL A 68 5.44 -3.22 17.08
CA VAL A 68 4.78 -1.98 16.60
C VAL A 68 5.53 -1.42 15.40
N LEU A 69 4.87 -1.38 14.24
CA LEU A 69 5.39 -0.88 12.98
C LEU A 69 4.95 0.55 12.66
N ALA A 70 3.77 0.94 13.14
CA ALA A 70 3.25 2.29 13.03
C ALA A 70 2.45 2.64 14.29
N THR A 71 2.72 3.82 14.86
CA THR A 71 2.09 4.34 16.07
C THR A 71 1.85 5.85 15.95
N ASN A 72 1.60 6.54 17.05
CA ASN A 72 1.40 7.98 17.07
C ASN A 72 2.38 8.64 18.06
N ARG A 73 2.86 9.84 17.71
CA ARG A 73 3.49 10.75 18.65
C ARG A 73 2.52 11.86 18.99
N THR A 74 2.44 12.22 20.27
CA THR A 74 1.70 13.40 20.71
C THR A 74 2.46 14.65 20.25
N VAL A 75 1.77 15.52 19.55
CA VAL A 75 2.24 16.81 19.07
C VAL A 75 1.23 17.87 19.45
N CYS A 76 1.53 19.14 19.17
CA CYS A 76 0.63 20.26 19.40
C CYS A 76 0.33 21.00 18.10
N THR A 77 -0.89 21.49 17.98
CA THR A 77 -1.30 22.49 16.99
C THR A 77 -1.44 23.84 17.68
N ILE A 78 -0.66 24.83 17.22
CA ILE A 78 -0.73 26.19 17.71
C ILE A 78 -1.66 26.99 16.81
N SER A 79 -2.65 27.63 17.44
CA SER A 79 -3.64 28.47 16.74
C SER A 79 -3.79 29.80 17.47
N VAL A 80 -4.24 30.83 16.78
CA VAL A 80 -4.57 32.14 17.37
C VAL A 80 -6.00 32.55 17.06
N ILE A 81 -6.60 33.25 17.99
CA ILE A 81 -7.94 33.86 17.87
C ILE A 81 -7.74 35.38 17.91
N HIS A 82 -7.78 36.01 16.74
CA HIS A 82 -7.46 37.43 16.57
C HIS A 82 -8.15 38.34 17.59
N ASN A 83 -9.45 38.19 17.80
CA ASN A 83 -10.23 39.03 18.68
C ASN A 83 -9.92 38.87 20.20
N GLN A 84 -9.16 37.83 20.56
CA GLN A 84 -8.75 37.57 21.96
C GLN A 84 -7.32 38.04 22.24
N ILE A 85 -6.54 38.37 21.21
CA ILE A 85 -5.15 38.81 21.35
C ILE A 85 -5.17 40.23 21.98
N LYS A 86 -4.53 40.39 23.14
CA LYS A 86 -4.38 41.68 23.84
C LYS A 86 -3.12 42.43 23.38
N ASP A 87 -2.03 41.74 23.16
CA ASP A 87 -0.76 42.29 22.72
C ASP A 87 -0.21 41.47 21.53
N PRO A 88 -0.50 41.91 20.29
CA PRO A 88 -0.03 41.21 19.09
C PRO A 88 1.50 41.10 18.99
N GLU A 89 2.24 42.15 19.38
CA GLU A 89 3.69 42.16 19.26
C GLU A 89 4.34 41.14 20.22
N GLN A 90 3.82 41.01 21.45
CA GLN A 90 4.26 39.99 22.39
C GLN A 90 4.01 38.59 21.85
N VAL A 91 2.80 38.33 21.30
CA VAL A 91 2.42 37.03 20.71
C VAL A 91 3.33 36.70 19.53
N ILE A 92 3.57 37.65 18.62
CA ILE A 92 4.46 37.45 17.46
C ILE A 92 5.88 37.12 17.93
N ALA A 93 6.45 37.91 18.82
CA ALA A 93 7.83 37.71 19.29
C ALA A 93 8.01 36.34 19.95
N VAL A 94 7.06 35.91 20.81
CA VAL A 94 7.13 34.60 21.46
C VAL A 94 6.97 33.46 20.47
N LEU A 95 5.99 33.54 19.55
CA LEU A 95 5.77 32.47 18.58
C LEU A 95 6.95 32.35 17.60
N CYS A 96 7.58 33.46 17.18
CA CYS A 96 8.81 33.43 16.37
C CYS A 96 9.95 32.71 17.10
N GLN A 97 10.15 33.06 18.38
CA GLN A 97 11.22 32.47 19.18
C GLN A 97 11.01 30.98 19.43
N GLU A 98 9.79 30.55 19.85
CA GLU A 98 9.52 29.17 20.22
C GLU A 98 9.35 28.24 19.01
N LEU A 99 8.84 28.76 17.88
CA LEU A 99 8.57 27.96 16.69
C LEU A 99 9.67 28.01 15.63
N GLY A 100 10.64 28.95 15.75
CA GLY A 100 11.72 29.15 14.78
C GLY A 100 11.23 29.60 13.41
N GLU A 101 10.09 30.30 13.35
CA GLU A 101 9.48 30.79 12.11
C GLU A 101 9.83 32.27 11.87
N GLU A 102 9.83 32.68 10.61
CA GLU A 102 10.05 34.08 10.23
C GLU A 102 8.90 34.98 10.71
N GLU A 103 9.28 36.18 11.19
CA GLU A 103 8.33 37.14 11.75
C GLU A 103 7.21 37.52 10.76
N GLU A 104 7.52 37.70 9.49
CA GLU A 104 6.56 38.06 8.46
C GLU A 104 5.44 37.02 8.32
N ASN A 105 5.78 35.73 8.37
CA ASN A 105 4.83 34.64 8.29
C ASN A 105 3.92 34.57 9.52
N ILE A 106 4.49 34.72 10.72
CA ILE A 106 3.73 34.71 11.97
C ILE A 106 2.82 35.95 12.03
N ARG A 107 3.36 37.14 11.73
CA ARG A 107 2.62 38.42 11.73
C ARG A 107 1.40 38.36 10.82
N LYS A 108 1.57 37.89 9.58
CA LYS A 108 0.48 37.74 8.61
C LYS A 108 -0.67 36.88 9.13
N LYS A 109 -0.35 35.83 9.89
CA LYS A 109 -1.37 34.94 10.49
C LYS A 109 -2.00 35.52 11.76
N VAL A 110 -1.20 36.17 12.63
CA VAL A 110 -1.66 36.78 13.89
C VAL A 110 -2.57 37.98 13.60
N GLU A 111 -2.24 38.82 12.63
CA GLU A 111 -3.00 40.00 12.23
C GLU A 111 -4.24 39.70 11.38
N LYS A 112 -4.34 38.47 10.84
CA LYS A 112 -5.48 38.05 10.04
C LYS A 112 -6.75 38.02 10.87
N VAL A 113 -7.73 38.86 10.50
CA VAL A 113 -9.06 38.88 11.15
C VAL A 113 -9.80 37.60 10.82
N SER A 114 -9.67 36.62 11.68
CA SER A 114 -10.34 35.31 11.55
C SER A 114 -10.82 34.86 12.94
N SER A 115 -11.78 33.96 12.94
CA SER A 115 -12.28 33.34 14.15
C SER A 115 -11.22 32.49 14.85
N MET A 116 -10.38 31.81 14.08
CA MET A 116 -9.21 31.05 14.51
C MET A 116 -8.29 30.84 13.29
N GLU A 117 -7.00 31.06 13.47
CA GLU A 117 -5.98 30.83 12.43
C GLU A 117 -4.92 29.88 12.97
N LYS A 118 -4.62 28.81 12.21
CA LYS A 118 -3.54 27.87 12.54
C LYS A 118 -2.19 28.51 12.25
N ILE A 119 -1.36 28.64 13.25
CA ILE A 119 0.03 29.13 13.12
C ILE A 119 0.92 27.99 12.62
N LYS A 120 0.99 26.90 13.41
CA LYS A 120 1.84 25.73 13.09
C LYS A 120 1.20 24.47 13.63
N THR A 121 1.26 23.40 12.84
CA THR A 121 0.87 22.03 13.23
C THR A 121 2.11 21.19 13.49
N ASN A 122 1.95 20.02 14.09
CA ASN A 122 3.03 19.07 14.38
C ASN A 122 4.18 19.68 15.20
N VAL A 123 3.85 20.60 16.12
CA VAL A 123 4.82 21.17 17.07
C VAL A 123 5.08 20.13 18.16
N GLU A 124 6.37 19.94 18.50
CA GLU A 124 6.76 19.01 19.56
C GLU A 124 6.07 19.37 20.87
N LYS A 125 5.66 18.36 21.65
CA LYS A 125 4.87 18.53 22.88
C LYS A 125 5.54 19.48 23.86
N GLU A 126 6.85 19.36 24.06
CA GLU A 126 7.61 20.20 24.97
C GLU A 126 7.55 21.70 24.59
N THR A 127 7.60 22.00 23.29
CA THR A 127 7.44 23.38 22.79
C THR A 127 6.01 23.86 22.95
N GLY A 128 5.03 23.01 22.64
CA GLY A 128 3.63 23.30 22.88
C GLY A 128 3.34 23.60 24.36
N ASP A 129 3.87 22.80 25.26
CA ASP A 129 3.72 22.99 26.71
C ASP A 129 4.39 24.29 27.21
N ARG A 130 5.55 24.66 26.67
CA ARG A 130 6.20 25.96 26.96
C ARG A 130 5.29 27.13 26.55
N ILE A 131 4.76 27.09 25.31
CA ILE A 131 3.86 28.14 24.80
C ILE A 131 2.58 28.21 25.67
N ARG A 132 2.00 27.06 26.03
CA ARG A 132 0.80 26.98 26.88
C ARG A 132 1.03 27.61 28.26
N ASN A 133 2.18 27.35 28.87
CA ASN A 133 2.55 27.88 30.19
C ASN A 133 2.77 29.39 30.21
N LEU A 134 2.94 30.04 29.05
CA LEU A 134 3.05 31.51 28.98
C LEU A 134 1.67 32.21 29.04
N ASP A 135 0.58 31.45 28.97
CA ASP A 135 -0.83 31.92 29.12
C ASP A 135 -1.13 33.19 28.28
N LEU A 136 -0.69 33.16 27.00
CA LEU A 136 -0.87 34.28 26.09
C LEU A 136 -2.32 34.40 25.64
N ALA A 137 -2.94 35.57 25.92
CA ALA A 137 -4.32 35.80 25.51
C ALA A 137 -4.50 35.65 23.99
N GLY A 138 -5.44 34.80 23.57
CA GLY A 138 -5.74 34.52 22.17
C GLY A 138 -4.85 33.48 21.52
N VAL A 139 -3.89 32.91 22.23
CA VAL A 139 -3.10 31.74 21.74
C VAL A 139 -3.72 30.46 22.29
N LYS A 140 -3.98 29.51 21.41
CA LYS A 140 -4.50 28.18 21.75
C LYS A 140 -3.47 27.11 21.38
N VAL A 141 -3.27 26.16 22.29
CA VAL A 141 -2.37 25.02 22.14
C VAL A 141 -3.19 23.76 22.31
N ASP A 142 -3.60 23.18 21.20
CA ASP A 142 -4.38 21.94 21.20
C ASP A 142 -3.45 20.74 21.03
N GLU A 143 -3.65 19.68 21.82
CA GLU A 143 -2.96 18.41 21.61
C GLU A 143 -3.46 17.77 20.31
N ASP A 144 -2.54 17.20 19.56
CA ASP A 144 -2.76 16.53 18.28
C ASP A 144 -1.90 15.27 18.21
N PHE A 145 -2.12 14.45 17.19
CA PHE A 145 -1.36 13.22 16.95
C PHE A 145 -0.72 13.27 15.57
N LYS A 146 0.59 13.01 15.53
CA LYS A 146 1.33 12.78 14.30
C LYS A 146 1.63 11.30 14.16
N ARG A 147 1.36 10.71 13.00
CA ARG A 147 1.73 9.33 12.70
C ARG A 147 3.25 9.18 12.77
N TYR A 148 3.70 8.09 13.36
CA TYR A 148 5.12 7.81 13.56
C TYR A 148 5.44 6.35 13.23
N TYR A 149 6.52 6.16 12.50
CA TYR A 149 7.02 4.86 12.05
C TYR A 149 8.38 4.61 12.69
N PRO A 150 8.45 3.73 13.71
CA PRO A 150 9.66 3.52 14.51
C PRO A 150 10.88 3.04 13.73
N TYR A 151 10.66 2.47 12.56
CA TYR A 151 11.71 1.88 11.73
C TYR A 151 11.93 2.61 10.40
N ASP A 152 11.54 3.87 10.31
CA ASP A 152 11.78 4.82 9.21
C ASP A 152 11.44 4.27 7.81
N THR A 153 12.37 3.55 7.16
CA THR A 153 12.24 3.04 5.79
C THR A 153 11.63 1.64 5.69
N PHE A 154 11.43 0.97 6.84
CA PHE A 154 10.98 -0.43 6.89
C PHE A 154 9.63 -0.64 6.22
N ALA A 155 9.61 -1.54 5.22
CA ALA A 155 8.40 -1.91 4.46
C ALA A 155 7.58 -0.68 4.00
N SER A 156 8.24 0.40 3.56
CA SER A 156 7.62 1.71 3.34
C SER A 156 6.45 1.67 2.37
N ARG A 157 6.57 0.88 1.29
CA ARG A 157 5.52 0.74 0.27
C ARG A 157 4.40 -0.23 0.63
N VAL A 158 4.56 -0.95 1.75
CA VAL A 158 3.52 -1.83 2.33
C VAL A 158 2.74 -1.07 3.38
N LEU A 159 3.42 -0.54 4.39
CA LEU A 159 2.78 0.23 5.46
C LEU A 159 2.07 1.45 4.89
N GLY A 160 2.78 2.20 4.04
CA GLY A 160 2.28 3.47 3.56
C GLY A 160 2.37 4.56 4.63
N PHE A 161 1.81 5.74 4.34
CA PHE A 161 1.87 6.88 5.23
C PHE A 161 0.56 7.66 5.24
N THR A 162 0.44 8.58 6.21
CA THR A 162 -0.72 9.45 6.37
C THR A 162 -0.41 10.87 5.94
N GLY A 163 -1.44 11.58 5.47
CA GLY A 163 -1.39 13.00 5.21
C GLY A 163 -1.49 13.85 6.50
N GLY A 164 -1.46 15.18 6.34
CA GLY A 164 -1.55 16.14 7.44
C GLY A 164 -2.84 16.04 8.26
N ASP A 165 -3.91 15.53 7.67
CA ASP A 165 -5.20 15.33 8.33
C ASP A 165 -5.35 13.92 8.95
N ASN A 166 -4.24 13.21 9.15
CA ASN A 166 -4.21 11.84 9.68
C ASN A 166 -4.96 10.81 8.83
N GLN A 167 -5.22 11.13 7.56
CA GLN A 167 -5.83 10.23 6.58
C GLN A 167 -4.75 9.40 5.89
N GLY A 168 -4.98 8.10 5.71
CA GLY A 168 -4.09 7.23 4.94
C GLY A 168 -3.99 7.66 3.47
N ILE A 169 -2.78 7.71 2.92
CA ILE A 169 -2.53 8.12 1.52
C ILE A 169 -2.21 6.92 0.64
N ILE A 170 -1.33 6.04 1.07
CA ILE A 170 -0.95 4.81 0.35
C ILE A 170 -0.85 3.62 1.31
N GLY A 171 -0.63 2.42 0.76
CA GLY A 171 -0.35 1.20 1.51
C GLY A 171 -1.49 0.72 2.41
N LEU A 172 -1.14 0.06 3.51
CA LEU A 172 -2.11 -0.43 4.50
C LEU A 172 -2.81 0.71 5.24
N GLU A 173 -2.15 1.87 5.39
CA GLU A 173 -2.74 3.05 6.00
C GLU A 173 -4.03 3.48 5.29
N VAL A 174 -4.05 3.52 3.96
CA VAL A 174 -5.28 3.85 3.22
C VAL A 174 -6.22 2.66 3.10
N LYS A 175 -5.69 1.45 2.95
CA LYS A 175 -6.51 0.25 2.78
C LYS A 175 -7.36 -0.06 4.01
N TYR A 176 -6.81 0.17 5.19
CA TYR A 176 -7.46 -0.09 6.48
C TYR A 176 -7.87 1.21 7.20
N GLU A 177 -8.12 2.28 6.44
CA GLU A 177 -8.54 3.60 6.96
C GLU A 177 -9.69 3.48 7.97
N GLU A 178 -10.75 2.73 7.65
CA GLU A 178 -11.92 2.55 8.52
C GLU A 178 -11.60 1.87 9.86
N VAL A 179 -10.54 1.04 9.90
CA VAL A 179 -10.08 0.38 11.13
C VAL A 179 -9.20 1.30 11.94
N LEU A 180 -8.28 2.01 11.25
CA LEU A 180 -7.20 2.74 11.88
C LEU A 180 -7.58 4.15 12.33
N LYS A 181 -8.46 4.86 11.62
CA LYS A 181 -8.71 6.30 11.81
C LYS A 181 -9.31 6.65 13.16
N GLY A 182 -10.19 5.82 13.72
CA GLY A 182 -10.98 6.17 14.91
C GLY A 182 -12.10 7.17 14.61
N THR A 183 -12.64 7.78 15.65
CA THR A 183 -13.70 8.79 15.58
C THR A 183 -13.25 10.04 16.32
N ASP A 184 -13.20 11.17 15.61
CA ASP A 184 -12.80 12.44 16.20
C ASP A 184 -13.79 12.88 17.28
N GLY A 185 -13.24 13.49 18.31
CA GLY A 185 -14.02 14.17 19.35
C GLY A 185 -14.32 15.62 18.97
N THR A 186 -15.12 16.28 19.80
CA THR A 186 -15.54 17.66 19.59
C THR A 186 -15.55 18.42 20.90
N ILE A 187 -15.03 19.65 20.90
CA ILE A 187 -15.18 20.62 21.98
C ILE A 187 -16.15 21.71 21.50
N LEU A 188 -17.26 21.86 22.20
CA LEU A 188 -18.20 22.93 21.97
C LEU A 188 -17.93 24.05 23.01
N THR A 189 -17.47 25.19 22.54
CA THR A 189 -17.28 26.38 23.38
C THR A 189 -18.33 27.43 23.06
N VAL A 190 -18.85 28.12 24.09
CA VAL A 190 -19.80 29.21 23.89
C VAL A 190 -19.03 30.54 23.80
N THR A 191 -19.31 31.29 22.74
CA THR A 191 -18.68 32.59 22.48
C THR A 191 -19.72 33.72 22.60
N ASP A 192 -19.25 34.95 22.94
CA ASP A 192 -20.08 36.17 22.83
C ASP A 192 -20.27 36.57 21.36
N ALA A 193 -21.07 37.61 21.10
CA ALA A 193 -21.32 38.13 19.76
C ALA A 193 -20.06 38.67 19.04
N ARG A 194 -18.94 38.82 19.74
CA ARG A 194 -17.63 39.20 19.19
C ARG A 194 -16.70 37.99 18.94
N GLY A 195 -17.18 36.77 19.26
CA GLY A 195 -16.40 35.55 19.12
C GLY A 195 -15.40 35.31 20.25
N VAL A 196 -15.53 35.98 21.39
CA VAL A 196 -14.71 35.79 22.60
C VAL A 196 -15.34 34.67 23.44
N GLU A 197 -14.55 33.68 23.84
CA GLU A 197 -15.00 32.56 24.69
C GLU A 197 -15.48 33.09 26.06
N LEU A 198 -16.60 32.54 26.52
CA LEU A 198 -17.19 32.91 27.83
C LEU A 198 -16.59 32.03 28.92
N GLU A 199 -15.66 32.57 29.70
CA GLU A 199 -14.87 31.86 30.74
C GLU A 199 -15.71 31.12 31.82
N LYS A 200 -17.02 31.36 31.90
CA LYS A 200 -17.92 30.80 32.93
C LYS A 200 -18.93 29.78 32.41
N VAL A 201 -18.91 29.46 31.14
CA VAL A 201 -19.79 28.45 30.54
C VAL A 201 -19.03 27.15 30.42
N ALA A 202 -19.60 26.06 30.92
CA ALA A 202 -18.96 24.73 30.80
C ALA A 202 -18.78 24.37 29.33
N GLU A 203 -17.56 23.95 28.96
CA GLU A 203 -17.28 23.34 27.67
C GLU A 203 -18.03 21.99 27.63
N ASP A 204 -18.77 21.75 26.55
CA ASP A 204 -19.31 20.43 26.28
C ASP A 204 -18.28 19.67 25.41
N ARG A 205 -17.78 18.58 25.96
CA ARG A 205 -16.67 17.82 25.35
C ARG A 205 -17.10 16.41 25.05
N ILE A 206 -17.03 16.03 23.76
CA ILE A 206 -17.16 14.67 23.29
C ILE A 206 -15.73 14.14 23.08
N GLU A 207 -15.34 13.16 23.88
CA GLU A 207 -14.00 12.58 23.78
C GLU A 207 -13.81 11.81 22.48
N PRO A 208 -12.62 11.88 21.84
CA PRO A 208 -12.32 11.09 20.65
C PRO A 208 -12.20 9.61 21.00
N VAL A 209 -12.63 8.77 20.08
CA VAL A 209 -12.45 7.32 20.17
C VAL A 209 -11.29 6.91 19.26
N ALA A 210 -10.22 6.38 19.85
CA ALA A 210 -9.04 5.93 19.09
C ALA A 210 -9.41 4.84 18.09
N GLY A 211 -8.65 4.75 16.98
CA GLY A 211 -8.76 3.67 16.03
C GLY A 211 -8.29 2.34 16.61
N ASN A 212 -8.72 1.25 15.98
CA ASN A 212 -8.35 -0.11 16.38
C ASN A 212 -6.97 -0.48 15.81
N THR A 213 -6.26 -1.37 16.51
CA THR A 213 -4.97 -1.90 16.07
C THR A 213 -5.17 -2.92 14.95
N LEU A 214 -4.37 -2.80 13.90
CA LEU A 214 -4.30 -3.78 12.81
C LEU A 214 -3.09 -4.70 13.03
N GLN A 215 -3.34 -5.99 13.23
CA GLN A 215 -2.29 -7.01 13.18
C GLN A 215 -2.13 -7.51 11.76
N ILE A 216 -0.88 -7.57 11.28
CA ILE A 216 -0.55 -8.01 9.93
C ILE A 216 0.34 -9.26 9.94
N SER A 217 0.35 -9.99 8.84
CA SER A 217 1.14 -11.21 8.64
C SER A 217 2.63 -10.96 8.43
N LEU A 218 3.02 -9.71 8.10
CA LEU A 218 4.41 -9.32 7.95
C LEU A 218 5.18 -9.64 9.24
N ASP A 219 6.37 -10.22 9.09
CA ASP A 219 7.27 -10.53 10.19
C ASP A 219 8.47 -9.59 10.15
N HIS A 220 8.67 -8.84 11.22
CA HIS A 220 9.75 -7.85 11.31
C HIS A 220 11.14 -8.43 11.03
N ASN A 221 11.43 -9.64 11.51
CA ASN A 221 12.74 -10.27 11.32
C ASN A 221 12.91 -10.78 9.88
N ILE A 222 11.87 -11.44 9.33
CA ILE A 222 11.88 -11.93 7.95
C ILE A 222 12.01 -10.76 6.98
N GLN A 223 11.26 -9.68 7.18
CA GLN A 223 11.35 -8.46 6.37
C GLN A 223 12.78 -7.89 6.39
N LYS A 224 13.41 -7.82 7.56
CA LYS A 224 14.80 -7.34 7.68
C LYS A 224 15.81 -8.22 6.95
N TYR A 225 15.70 -9.54 7.03
CA TYR A 225 16.56 -10.43 6.24
C TYR A 225 16.39 -10.18 4.74
N CYS A 226 15.15 -9.97 4.28
CA CYS A 226 14.88 -9.65 2.88
C CYS A 226 15.44 -8.28 2.48
N GLU A 227 15.28 -7.24 3.31
CA GLU A 227 15.81 -5.91 3.06
C GLU A 227 17.33 -5.90 2.95
N GLN A 228 18.03 -6.58 3.86
CA GLN A 228 19.49 -6.71 3.83
C GLN A 228 19.98 -7.42 2.57
N ALA A 229 19.34 -8.52 2.18
CA ALA A 229 19.71 -9.27 0.98
C ALA A 229 19.42 -8.46 -0.30
N ALA A 230 18.28 -7.76 -0.36
CA ALA A 230 17.90 -6.91 -1.48
C ALA A 230 18.84 -5.71 -1.62
N LYS A 231 19.16 -5.02 -0.52
CA LYS A 231 20.10 -3.90 -0.49
C LYS A 231 21.47 -4.33 -0.97
N LYS A 232 22.00 -5.44 -0.48
CA LYS A 232 23.30 -5.98 -0.86
C LYS A 232 23.40 -6.19 -2.37
N VAL A 233 22.44 -6.89 -2.98
CA VAL A 233 22.48 -7.14 -4.43
C VAL A 233 22.18 -5.89 -5.25
N HIS A 234 21.38 -4.96 -4.75
CA HIS A 234 21.13 -3.66 -5.37
C HIS A 234 22.44 -2.87 -5.52
N GLU A 235 23.22 -2.78 -4.45
CA GLU A 235 24.52 -2.08 -4.41
C GLU A 235 25.58 -2.82 -5.27
N GLU A 236 25.72 -4.14 -5.11
CA GLU A 236 26.70 -4.96 -5.85
C GLU A 236 26.45 -4.97 -7.36
N LYS A 237 25.20 -4.89 -7.78
CA LYS A 237 24.79 -4.95 -9.19
C LYS A 237 24.43 -3.60 -9.78
N GLN A 238 24.44 -2.54 -8.99
CA GLN A 238 23.97 -1.22 -9.42
C GLN A 238 22.66 -1.34 -10.21
N ALA A 239 21.72 -2.11 -9.63
CA ALA A 239 20.43 -2.39 -10.25
C ALA A 239 19.51 -1.17 -10.11
N ASP A 240 18.59 -0.97 -11.06
CA ASP A 240 17.58 0.10 -10.92
C ASP A 240 16.68 -0.15 -9.70
N SER A 241 16.31 -1.41 -9.44
CA SER A 241 15.57 -1.81 -8.24
C SER A 241 15.65 -3.30 -7.98
N VAL A 242 15.37 -3.69 -6.73
CA VAL A 242 15.25 -5.08 -6.30
C VAL A 242 13.94 -5.26 -5.54
N SER A 243 13.12 -6.20 -5.99
CA SER A 243 11.88 -6.59 -5.30
C SER A 243 12.03 -8.00 -4.75
N VAL A 244 11.59 -8.20 -3.50
CA VAL A 244 11.51 -9.51 -2.84
C VAL A 244 10.13 -9.65 -2.22
N LEU A 245 9.46 -10.77 -2.46
CA LEU A 245 8.20 -11.11 -1.82
C LEU A 245 8.31 -12.53 -1.26
N LEU A 246 8.02 -12.69 0.03
CA LEU A 246 7.88 -13.98 0.70
C LEU A 246 6.46 -14.15 1.22
N MET A 247 5.85 -15.30 0.92
CA MET A 247 4.49 -15.62 1.37
C MET A 247 4.35 -17.08 1.79
N ASN A 248 3.37 -17.35 2.63
CA ASN A 248 2.92 -18.71 2.90
C ASN A 248 2.04 -19.19 1.72
N PRO A 249 2.44 -20.21 0.97
CA PRO A 249 1.66 -20.71 -0.16
C PRO A 249 0.37 -21.43 0.26
N GLN A 250 0.18 -21.78 1.54
CA GLN A 250 -0.97 -22.54 2.02
C GLN A 250 -2.18 -21.65 2.35
N ASP A 251 -1.95 -20.41 2.80
CA ASP A 251 -3.01 -19.48 3.24
C ASP A 251 -2.97 -18.11 2.54
N GLY A 252 -1.80 -17.70 2.04
CA GLY A 252 -1.61 -16.42 1.36
C GLY A 252 -1.07 -15.30 2.26
N GLU A 253 -0.75 -15.57 3.53
CA GLU A 253 -0.08 -14.61 4.40
C GLU A 253 1.26 -14.16 3.81
N ILE A 254 1.48 -12.85 3.73
CA ILE A 254 2.73 -12.28 3.22
C ILE A 254 3.64 -11.99 4.42
N PHE A 255 4.77 -12.70 4.49
CA PHE A 255 5.76 -12.54 5.55
C PHE A 255 6.69 -11.36 5.33
N ALA A 256 6.99 -11.05 4.07
CA ALA A 256 7.83 -9.92 3.69
C ALA A 256 7.53 -9.45 2.27
N MET A 257 7.63 -8.13 2.05
CA MET A 257 7.60 -7.51 0.74
C MET A 257 8.53 -6.30 0.73
N VAL A 258 9.60 -6.40 -0.04
CA VAL A 258 10.70 -5.42 -0.11
C VAL A 258 10.78 -4.84 -1.51
N ASN A 259 11.06 -3.55 -1.60
CA ASN A 259 11.27 -2.83 -2.86
C ASN A 259 12.40 -1.80 -2.69
N THR A 260 13.64 -2.25 -2.86
CA THR A 260 14.82 -1.39 -2.72
C THR A 260 15.05 -0.54 -3.97
N PRO A 261 15.32 0.78 -3.83
CA PRO A 261 15.45 1.55 -2.59
C PRO A 261 14.12 1.88 -1.93
N GLU A 262 14.07 1.89 -0.59
CA GLU A 262 12.90 2.28 0.20
C GLU A 262 13.00 3.75 0.62
N PHE A 263 11.86 4.44 0.84
CA PHE A 263 11.80 5.83 1.30
C PHE A 263 11.45 5.93 2.79
N ASN A 264 11.76 7.07 3.43
CA ASN A 264 11.45 7.30 4.84
C ASN A 264 9.98 7.66 5.04
N LEU A 265 9.24 6.84 5.81
CA LEU A 265 7.83 7.03 6.12
C LEU A 265 7.54 8.26 7.00
N ASN A 266 8.53 8.73 7.77
CA ASN A 266 8.39 9.92 8.60
C ASN A 266 8.57 11.22 7.82
N THR A 267 9.24 11.16 6.63
CA THR A 267 9.45 12.25 5.67
C THR A 267 9.09 11.82 4.23
N PRO A 268 7.85 11.38 3.96
CA PRO A 268 7.48 10.69 2.73
C PRO A 268 7.48 11.59 1.48
N PHE A 269 7.57 12.90 1.65
CA PHE A 269 7.63 13.89 0.57
C PHE A 269 9.06 14.33 0.23
N GLU A 270 10.07 13.77 0.90
CA GLU A 270 11.48 13.96 0.56
C GLU A 270 11.89 12.92 -0.48
N LEU A 271 12.34 13.37 -1.64
CA LEU A 271 12.80 12.48 -2.70
C LEU A 271 14.13 11.83 -2.32
N ILE A 272 14.29 10.55 -2.65
CA ILE A 272 15.54 9.82 -2.51
C ILE A 272 16.38 9.95 -3.79
N ASP A 273 17.71 9.99 -3.65
CA ASP A 273 18.69 9.97 -4.76
C ASP A 273 18.52 11.10 -5.79
N VAL A 274 18.08 12.28 -5.37
CA VAL A 274 17.99 13.47 -6.23
C VAL A 274 19.19 14.38 -5.96
N ASP A 275 19.83 14.85 -7.03
CA ASP A 275 20.86 15.89 -6.94
C ASP A 275 20.20 17.21 -6.52
N GLU A 276 20.57 17.72 -5.34
CA GLU A 276 20.04 18.99 -4.78
C GLU A 276 20.25 20.20 -5.70
N ASN A 277 21.13 20.11 -6.70
CA ASN A 277 21.40 21.18 -7.65
C ASN A 277 20.47 21.18 -8.88
N THR A 278 19.57 20.21 -8.98
CA THR A 278 18.65 20.13 -10.14
C THR A 278 17.36 20.87 -9.81
N GLU A 279 17.14 22.03 -10.43
CA GLU A 279 15.85 22.74 -10.36
C GLU A 279 14.76 21.87 -11.01
N GLN A 280 13.73 21.53 -10.24
CA GLN A 280 12.59 20.74 -10.68
C GLN A 280 11.33 21.60 -10.59
N THR A 281 10.41 21.41 -11.54
CA THR A 281 9.06 21.99 -11.43
C THR A 281 8.24 21.19 -10.41
N ASP A 282 7.20 21.82 -9.85
CA ASP A 282 6.26 21.14 -8.93
C ASP A 282 5.64 19.88 -9.55
N GLU A 283 5.33 19.93 -10.87
CA GLU A 283 4.78 18.79 -11.60
C GLU A 283 5.79 17.62 -11.70
N GLN A 284 7.06 17.93 -11.98
CA GLN A 284 8.13 16.92 -12.01
C GLN A 284 8.36 16.30 -10.64
N THR A 285 8.41 17.12 -9.59
CA THR A 285 8.53 16.66 -8.20
C THR A 285 7.38 15.73 -7.83
N GLN A 286 6.13 16.10 -8.17
CA GLN A 286 4.98 15.26 -7.88
C GLN A 286 5.02 13.92 -8.64
N GLU A 287 5.45 13.91 -9.90
CA GLU A 287 5.61 12.67 -10.66
C GLU A 287 6.70 11.77 -10.06
N MET A 288 7.84 12.34 -9.63
CA MET A 288 8.92 11.60 -8.98
C MET A 288 8.46 11.02 -7.63
N LEU A 289 7.69 11.76 -6.84
CA LEU A 289 7.08 11.27 -5.61
C LEU A 289 6.12 10.11 -5.90
N ASN A 290 5.26 10.24 -6.90
CA ASN A 290 4.35 9.17 -7.31
C ASN A 290 5.11 7.91 -7.73
N GLN A 291 6.23 8.04 -8.46
CA GLN A 291 7.10 6.92 -8.82
C GLN A 291 7.78 6.31 -7.59
N MET A 292 8.29 7.11 -6.67
CA MET A 292 8.93 6.68 -5.43
C MET A 292 7.97 5.87 -4.55
N TRP A 293 6.71 6.26 -4.49
CA TRP A 293 5.68 5.59 -3.66
C TRP A 293 5.12 4.30 -4.27
N ARG A 294 5.36 4.05 -5.56
CA ARG A 294 4.88 2.82 -6.23
C ARG A 294 5.48 1.58 -5.57
N ASN A 295 4.67 0.53 -5.49
CA ASN A 295 5.09 -0.79 -5.03
C ASN A 295 5.29 -1.72 -6.24
N PRO A 296 6.53 -1.93 -6.72
CA PRO A 296 6.80 -2.75 -7.89
C PRO A 296 6.33 -4.20 -7.80
N CYS A 297 6.10 -4.74 -6.61
CA CYS A 297 5.56 -6.09 -6.44
C CYS A 297 4.11 -6.20 -6.91
N ILE A 298 3.34 -5.10 -6.89
CA ILE A 298 1.90 -5.08 -7.21
C ILE A 298 1.53 -4.10 -8.32
N ASN A 299 2.26 -2.98 -8.46
CA ASN A 299 1.91 -1.92 -9.43
C ASN A 299 2.60 -2.07 -10.78
N ASP A 300 3.70 -2.84 -10.87
CA ASP A 300 4.51 -2.96 -12.07
C ASP A 300 4.44 -4.34 -12.67
N THR A 301 4.11 -4.39 -13.95
CA THR A 301 4.11 -5.63 -14.72
C THR A 301 5.46 -5.86 -15.42
N TYR A 302 5.81 -7.11 -15.63
CA TYR A 302 7.01 -7.51 -16.35
C TYR A 302 6.78 -8.83 -17.09
N GLU A 303 7.60 -9.12 -18.10
CA GLU A 303 7.63 -10.44 -18.73
C GLU A 303 8.32 -11.43 -17.77
N PRO A 304 7.60 -12.45 -17.25
CA PRO A 304 8.14 -13.36 -16.23
C PRO A 304 9.27 -14.27 -16.74
N GLY A 305 9.40 -14.41 -18.06
CA GLY A 305 10.39 -15.28 -18.68
C GLY A 305 10.27 -16.71 -18.18
N SER A 306 11.40 -17.38 -18.01
CA SER A 306 11.44 -18.80 -17.69
C SER A 306 10.81 -19.22 -16.35
N THR A 307 10.47 -18.31 -15.44
CA THR A 307 9.65 -18.66 -14.26
C THR A 307 8.23 -19.07 -14.67
N PHE A 308 7.72 -18.52 -15.78
CA PHE A 308 6.43 -18.89 -16.34
C PHE A 308 6.37 -20.34 -16.86
N LYS A 309 7.50 -20.97 -17.12
CA LYS A 309 7.56 -22.39 -17.52
C LYS A 309 6.96 -23.34 -16.50
N ILE A 310 6.90 -22.93 -15.22
CA ILE A 310 6.16 -23.65 -14.17
C ILE A 310 4.69 -23.76 -14.55
N ILE A 311 4.10 -22.67 -15.01
CA ILE A 311 2.68 -22.56 -15.37
C ILE A 311 2.38 -23.37 -16.63
N THR A 312 3.23 -23.24 -17.67
CA THR A 312 3.12 -24.00 -18.92
C THR A 312 3.25 -25.51 -18.66
N ALA A 313 4.25 -25.93 -17.88
CA ALA A 313 4.42 -27.34 -17.51
C ALA A 313 3.21 -27.90 -16.77
N SER A 314 2.70 -27.15 -15.78
CA SER A 314 1.53 -27.56 -15.01
C SER A 314 0.28 -27.75 -15.89
N ALA A 315 0.01 -26.80 -16.80
CA ALA A 315 -1.10 -26.89 -17.74
C ALA A 315 -0.97 -28.11 -18.68
N CYS A 316 0.24 -28.33 -19.22
CA CYS A 316 0.49 -29.44 -20.13
C CYS A 316 0.43 -30.83 -19.46
N LEU A 317 0.87 -30.92 -18.19
CA LEU A 317 0.75 -32.14 -17.39
C LEU A 317 -0.70 -32.42 -17.00
N GLU A 318 -1.44 -31.39 -16.59
CA GLU A 318 -2.86 -31.52 -16.22
C GLU A 318 -3.73 -31.98 -17.40
N GLU A 319 -3.46 -31.46 -18.62
CA GLU A 319 -4.14 -31.88 -19.85
C GLU A 319 -3.60 -33.20 -20.43
N GLY A 320 -2.51 -33.73 -19.89
CA GLY A 320 -1.90 -34.97 -20.37
C GLY A 320 -1.27 -34.88 -21.79
N VAL A 321 -0.94 -33.66 -22.26
CA VAL A 321 -0.28 -33.46 -23.57
C VAL A 321 1.23 -33.66 -23.48
N VAL A 322 1.78 -33.85 -22.29
CA VAL A 322 3.16 -34.20 -22.02
C VAL A 322 3.23 -35.18 -20.84
N SER A 323 4.19 -36.09 -20.91
CA SER A 323 4.56 -37.02 -19.83
C SER A 323 6.03 -36.86 -19.44
N LEU A 324 6.39 -37.36 -18.24
CA LEU A 324 7.78 -37.29 -17.77
C LEU A 324 8.77 -38.05 -18.66
N SER A 325 8.28 -39.06 -19.38
CA SER A 325 9.08 -39.90 -20.31
C SER A 325 9.21 -39.31 -21.71
N ASP A 326 8.48 -38.24 -22.05
CA ASP A 326 8.58 -37.61 -23.37
C ASP A 326 9.99 -37.09 -23.62
N THR A 327 10.45 -37.24 -24.88
CA THR A 327 11.77 -36.78 -25.31
C THR A 327 11.64 -35.68 -26.36
N PHE A 328 12.60 -34.77 -26.37
CA PHE A 328 12.62 -33.58 -27.20
C PHE A 328 14.02 -33.36 -27.77
N SER A 329 14.10 -32.61 -28.87
CA SER A 329 15.37 -32.24 -29.48
C SER A 329 15.57 -30.73 -29.44
N CYS A 330 16.71 -30.29 -28.90
CA CYS A 330 17.08 -28.87 -28.85
C CYS A 330 18.38 -28.63 -29.66
N PRO A 331 18.29 -28.20 -30.91
CA PRO A 331 19.46 -27.78 -31.70
C PRO A 331 19.93 -26.35 -31.40
N GLY A 332 19.43 -25.73 -30.32
CA GLY A 332 19.71 -24.34 -29.97
C GLY A 332 18.63 -23.33 -30.44
N TYR A 333 17.60 -23.80 -31.12
CA TYR A 333 16.47 -22.99 -31.60
C TYR A 333 15.28 -23.87 -31.98
N ARG A 334 14.11 -23.21 -32.14
CA ARG A 334 12.92 -23.77 -32.78
C ARG A 334 12.46 -22.85 -33.91
N ILE A 335 12.07 -23.39 -35.05
CA ILE A 335 11.43 -22.62 -36.12
C ILE A 335 9.92 -22.78 -35.95
N VAL A 336 9.23 -21.67 -35.85
CA VAL A 336 7.77 -21.60 -35.81
C VAL A 336 7.34 -20.63 -36.91
N GLU A 337 6.63 -21.15 -37.89
CA GLU A 337 6.37 -20.45 -39.16
C GLU A 337 7.68 -19.96 -39.81
N ASP A 338 7.84 -18.64 -39.97
CA ASP A 338 9.04 -18.01 -40.54
C ASP A 338 10.03 -17.51 -39.46
N ARG A 339 9.71 -17.69 -38.16
CA ARG A 339 10.49 -17.18 -37.04
C ARG A 339 11.42 -18.22 -36.43
N LYS A 340 12.69 -17.86 -36.32
CA LYS A 340 13.69 -18.63 -35.59
C LYS A 340 13.77 -18.15 -34.13
N ILE A 341 13.16 -18.91 -33.20
CA ILE A 341 13.16 -18.63 -31.76
C ILE A 341 14.33 -19.39 -31.13
N ARG A 342 15.24 -18.66 -30.47
CA ARG A 342 16.48 -19.20 -29.93
C ARG A 342 16.32 -19.76 -28.51
N CYS A 343 17.07 -20.82 -28.22
CA CYS A 343 17.34 -21.25 -26.87
C CYS A 343 18.42 -20.36 -26.25
N HIS A 344 18.45 -20.27 -24.93
CA HIS A 344 19.51 -19.54 -24.22
C HIS A 344 20.88 -20.22 -24.39
N LYS A 345 20.92 -21.54 -24.59
CA LYS A 345 22.15 -22.31 -24.94
C LYS A 345 22.35 -22.30 -26.43
N VAL A 346 23.33 -21.55 -26.90
CA VAL A 346 23.59 -21.35 -28.35
C VAL A 346 23.80 -22.64 -29.11
N GLY A 347 24.54 -23.61 -28.58
CA GLY A 347 24.76 -24.94 -29.21
C GLY A 347 23.61 -25.93 -29.03
N GLY A 348 22.55 -25.54 -28.31
CA GLY A 348 21.46 -26.44 -27.96
C GLY A 348 21.77 -27.41 -26.83
N HIS A 349 20.75 -28.12 -26.37
CA HIS A 349 20.86 -29.14 -25.32
C HIS A 349 20.96 -30.56 -25.90
N GLY A 350 20.74 -30.73 -27.22
CA GLY A 350 20.66 -32.02 -27.86
C GLY A 350 19.35 -32.75 -27.60
N GLN A 351 19.39 -34.06 -27.41
CA GLN A 351 18.24 -34.86 -27.00
C GLN A 351 18.09 -34.75 -25.48
N GLU A 352 16.92 -34.43 -25.03
CA GLU A 352 16.61 -34.30 -23.58
C GLU A 352 15.20 -34.81 -23.28
N THR A 353 15.01 -35.36 -22.09
CA THR A 353 13.70 -35.70 -21.57
C THR A 353 12.95 -34.44 -21.14
N PHE A 354 11.64 -34.53 -20.87
CA PHE A 354 10.86 -33.42 -20.34
C PHE A 354 11.45 -32.91 -19.01
N ILE A 355 11.89 -33.81 -18.13
CA ILE A 355 12.55 -33.47 -16.84
C ILE A 355 13.81 -32.64 -17.14
N GLN A 356 14.69 -33.09 -18.04
CA GLN A 356 15.88 -32.33 -18.40
C GLN A 356 15.55 -30.98 -19.05
N GLY A 357 14.47 -30.92 -19.85
CA GLY A 357 14.00 -29.67 -20.45
C GLY A 357 13.59 -28.61 -19.39
N ILE A 358 13.02 -29.04 -18.29
CA ILE A 358 12.70 -28.17 -17.16
C ILE A 358 13.98 -27.79 -16.40
N GLN A 359 14.84 -28.73 -16.05
CA GLN A 359 16.13 -28.55 -15.38
C GLN A 359 17.02 -27.56 -16.14
N ASN A 360 17.15 -27.75 -17.42
CA ASN A 360 17.93 -26.93 -18.34
C ASN A 360 17.22 -25.64 -18.75
N SER A 361 15.97 -25.46 -18.38
CA SER A 361 15.15 -24.30 -18.83
C SER A 361 15.13 -24.17 -20.38
N CYS A 362 14.99 -25.26 -21.10
CA CYS A 362 15.09 -25.32 -22.55
C CYS A 362 13.89 -24.67 -23.24
N ASN A 363 14.10 -23.60 -24.06
CA ASN A 363 13.01 -22.94 -24.79
C ASN A 363 12.34 -23.85 -25.84
N PRO A 364 13.06 -24.60 -26.72
CA PRO A 364 12.44 -25.51 -27.67
C PRO A 364 11.47 -26.51 -27.04
N VAL A 365 11.81 -27.11 -25.90
CA VAL A 365 10.90 -28.04 -25.19
C VAL A 365 9.59 -27.34 -24.83
N PHE A 366 9.67 -26.13 -24.25
CA PHE A 366 8.47 -25.38 -23.82
C PHE A 366 7.65 -24.85 -25.00
N ILE A 367 8.30 -24.51 -26.12
CA ILE A 367 7.61 -24.18 -27.37
C ILE A 367 6.81 -25.42 -27.85
N ASP A 368 7.44 -26.57 -27.90
CA ASP A 368 6.80 -27.79 -28.40
C ASP A 368 5.58 -28.20 -27.54
N ILE A 369 5.70 -28.19 -26.19
CA ILE A 369 4.56 -28.55 -25.33
C ILE A 369 3.46 -27.48 -25.35
N GLY A 370 3.81 -26.20 -25.47
CA GLY A 370 2.82 -25.13 -25.59
C GLY A 370 2.05 -25.20 -26.91
N LEU A 371 2.74 -25.52 -28.03
CA LEU A 371 2.10 -25.74 -29.32
C LEU A 371 1.21 -27.01 -29.30
N ARG A 372 1.59 -28.09 -28.57
CA ARG A 372 0.75 -29.28 -28.37
C ARG A 372 -0.53 -28.94 -27.59
N LEU A 373 -0.43 -28.06 -26.59
CA LEU A 373 -1.58 -27.61 -25.80
C LEU A 373 -2.56 -26.76 -26.62
N GLY A 374 -2.03 -25.89 -27.50
CA GLY A 374 -2.81 -24.99 -28.34
C GLY A 374 -3.29 -23.72 -27.63
N ALA A 375 -3.56 -22.68 -28.43
CA ALA A 375 -3.84 -21.33 -27.90
C ALA A 375 -5.09 -21.28 -27.02
N GLU A 376 -6.20 -21.91 -27.44
CA GLU A 376 -7.48 -21.87 -26.70
C GLU A 376 -7.35 -22.50 -25.31
N LYS A 377 -6.76 -23.72 -25.22
CA LYS A 377 -6.54 -24.38 -23.94
C LYS A 377 -5.54 -23.63 -23.09
N PHE A 378 -4.46 -23.13 -23.69
CA PHE A 378 -3.46 -22.33 -23.00
C PHE A 378 -4.10 -21.10 -22.35
N TYR A 379 -4.94 -20.38 -23.10
CA TYR A 379 -5.67 -19.21 -22.58
C TYR A 379 -6.68 -19.57 -21.49
N ALA A 380 -7.35 -20.72 -21.62
CA ALA A 380 -8.27 -21.23 -20.60
C ALA A 380 -7.53 -21.51 -19.27
N TYR A 381 -6.34 -22.12 -19.32
CA TYR A 381 -5.48 -22.32 -18.15
C TYR A 381 -4.95 -21.01 -17.59
N PHE A 382 -4.57 -20.05 -18.43
CA PHE A 382 -4.16 -18.72 -18.01
C PHE A 382 -5.25 -18.06 -17.16
N LYS A 383 -6.51 -18.18 -17.60
CA LYS A 383 -7.68 -17.72 -16.85
C LYS A 383 -7.95 -18.53 -15.58
N GLN A 384 -7.87 -19.87 -15.66
CA GLN A 384 -8.11 -20.78 -14.52
C GLN A 384 -7.11 -20.55 -13.39
N PHE A 385 -5.85 -20.32 -13.73
CA PHE A 385 -4.77 -19.99 -12.80
C PHE A 385 -4.87 -18.57 -12.24
N GLY A 386 -5.85 -17.78 -12.71
CA GLY A 386 -6.17 -16.44 -12.23
C GLY A 386 -5.22 -15.34 -12.71
N LEU A 387 -4.47 -15.59 -13.78
CA LEU A 387 -3.54 -14.60 -14.34
C LEU A 387 -4.25 -13.48 -15.12
N LEU A 388 -5.52 -13.64 -15.52
CA LEU A 388 -6.33 -12.59 -16.16
C LEU A 388 -7.15 -11.76 -15.16
N SER A 389 -6.94 -11.94 -13.87
CA SER A 389 -7.65 -11.22 -12.81
C SER A 389 -6.67 -10.74 -11.75
N LEU A 390 -7.08 -9.72 -11.00
CA LEU A 390 -6.35 -9.27 -9.82
C LEU A 390 -6.26 -10.40 -8.79
N THR A 391 -5.20 -10.41 -7.99
CA THR A 391 -5.06 -11.34 -6.87
C THR A 391 -5.97 -10.98 -5.71
N ASN A 392 -6.45 -9.73 -5.68
CA ASN A 392 -7.17 -9.10 -4.58
C ASN A 392 -6.34 -9.00 -3.29
N ILE A 393 -5.05 -8.78 -3.44
CA ILE A 393 -4.20 -8.40 -2.31
C ILE A 393 -4.79 -7.18 -1.59
N ASP A 394 -4.66 -7.14 -0.29
CA ASP A 394 -5.15 -6.05 0.54
C ASP A 394 -4.23 -4.81 0.55
N LEU A 395 -3.71 -4.46 -0.63
CA LEU A 395 -3.01 -3.22 -0.93
C LEU A 395 -3.68 -2.52 -2.12
N PRO A 396 -3.66 -1.20 -2.17
CA PRO A 396 -4.23 -0.45 -3.28
C PRO A 396 -3.33 -0.47 -4.52
N GLY A 397 -3.94 -0.34 -5.70
CA GLY A 397 -3.21 -0.07 -6.95
C GLY A 397 -2.64 -1.32 -7.63
N GLU A 398 -3.16 -2.52 -7.37
CA GLU A 398 -2.74 -3.74 -8.07
C GLU A 398 -2.95 -3.60 -9.58
N ALA A 399 -1.89 -3.80 -10.37
CA ALA A 399 -1.94 -3.73 -11.83
C ALA A 399 -2.53 -5.02 -12.44
N GLY A 400 -3.31 -4.84 -13.50
CA GLY A 400 -3.82 -5.95 -14.29
C GLY A 400 -2.75 -6.53 -15.24
N THR A 401 -2.96 -7.77 -15.65
CA THR A 401 -2.13 -8.44 -16.67
C THR A 401 -2.29 -7.77 -18.03
N ILE A 402 -1.18 -7.64 -18.74
CA ILE A 402 -1.16 -7.23 -20.14
C ILE A 402 -1.02 -8.50 -20.98
N MET A 403 -2.08 -8.87 -21.72
CA MET A 403 -2.15 -10.10 -22.51
C MET A 403 -2.92 -9.86 -23.82
N HIS A 404 -2.56 -10.59 -24.86
CA HIS A 404 -3.32 -10.63 -26.10
C HIS A 404 -4.70 -11.26 -25.89
N ASN A 405 -5.69 -10.87 -26.72
CA ASN A 405 -6.93 -11.64 -26.79
C ASN A 405 -6.64 -13.01 -27.42
N VAL A 406 -7.47 -14.01 -27.10
CA VAL A 406 -7.24 -15.38 -27.59
C VAL A 406 -7.23 -15.46 -29.12
N GLU A 407 -8.03 -14.65 -29.79
CA GLU A 407 -8.13 -14.57 -31.25
C GLU A 407 -6.85 -14.02 -31.92
N ASP A 408 -6.07 -13.25 -31.16
CA ASP A 408 -4.82 -12.62 -31.63
C ASP A 408 -3.58 -13.49 -31.35
N ILE A 409 -3.76 -14.65 -30.69
CA ILE A 409 -2.65 -15.56 -30.37
C ILE A 409 -2.39 -16.52 -31.55
N GLY A 410 -1.48 -16.13 -32.43
CA GLY A 410 -0.95 -17.01 -33.48
C GLY A 410 0.07 -18.04 -32.94
N LEU A 411 0.64 -18.86 -33.83
CA LEU A 411 1.62 -19.88 -33.44
C LEU A 411 2.91 -19.27 -32.87
N VAL A 412 3.34 -18.11 -33.37
CA VAL A 412 4.55 -17.42 -32.90
C VAL A 412 4.33 -16.84 -31.53
N GLU A 413 3.18 -16.17 -31.31
CA GLU A 413 2.80 -15.63 -30.00
C GLU A 413 2.67 -16.75 -28.98
N LEU A 414 1.97 -17.85 -29.30
CA LEU A 414 1.84 -19.00 -28.40
C LEU A 414 3.21 -19.61 -28.05
N ALA A 415 4.11 -19.71 -29.01
CA ALA A 415 5.46 -20.18 -28.79
C ALA A 415 6.23 -19.29 -27.80
N THR A 416 6.12 -17.97 -27.90
CA THR A 416 6.79 -17.03 -26.97
C THR A 416 6.13 -16.97 -25.62
N ILE A 417 4.80 -17.02 -25.56
CA ILE A 417 4.02 -17.10 -24.32
C ILE A 417 4.40 -18.34 -23.52
N SER A 418 4.63 -19.48 -24.19
CA SER A 418 4.96 -20.77 -23.55
C SER A 418 6.22 -20.73 -22.66
N PHE A 419 7.13 -19.79 -22.88
CA PHE A 419 8.30 -19.59 -22.03
C PHE A 419 8.35 -18.22 -21.35
N GLY A 420 7.21 -17.50 -21.30
CA GLY A 420 7.02 -16.32 -20.46
C GLY A 420 7.37 -14.99 -21.13
N GLN A 421 7.21 -14.85 -22.45
CA GLN A 421 7.36 -13.60 -23.19
C GLN A 421 6.06 -13.22 -23.92
N SER A 422 5.99 -11.99 -24.44
CA SER A 422 4.83 -11.42 -25.16
C SER A 422 3.58 -11.17 -24.31
N PHE A 423 3.71 -11.17 -22.99
CA PHE A 423 2.70 -10.73 -22.04
C PHE A 423 3.40 -10.26 -20.76
N GLN A 424 2.66 -9.56 -19.87
CA GLN A 424 3.22 -9.06 -18.63
C GLN A 424 2.29 -9.34 -17.44
N VAL A 425 2.87 -9.68 -16.30
CA VAL A 425 2.22 -9.95 -15.02
C VAL A 425 2.98 -9.28 -13.88
N THR A 426 2.34 -9.11 -12.74
CA THR A 426 3.01 -8.59 -11.54
C THR A 426 3.75 -9.70 -10.78
N PRO A 427 4.77 -9.37 -9.96
CA PRO A 427 5.40 -10.34 -9.07
C PRO A 427 4.42 -11.05 -8.13
N VAL A 428 3.42 -10.34 -7.60
CA VAL A 428 2.41 -10.95 -6.72
C VAL A 428 1.51 -11.94 -7.48
N GLN A 429 1.17 -11.68 -8.74
CA GLN A 429 0.43 -12.63 -9.57
C GLN A 429 1.25 -13.91 -9.80
N MET A 430 2.56 -13.77 -10.08
CA MET A 430 3.46 -14.92 -10.24
C MET A 430 3.55 -15.74 -8.95
N ALA A 431 3.80 -15.09 -7.81
CA ALA A 431 3.91 -15.78 -6.52
C ALA A 431 2.61 -16.51 -6.16
N THR A 432 1.45 -15.83 -6.29
CA THR A 432 0.13 -16.41 -6.01
C THR A 432 -0.21 -17.58 -6.93
N THR A 433 0.15 -17.47 -8.22
CA THR A 433 -0.10 -18.55 -9.19
C THR A 433 0.78 -19.74 -8.91
N VAL A 434 2.09 -19.55 -8.71
CA VAL A 434 3.00 -20.66 -8.38
C VAL A 434 2.62 -21.30 -7.04
N SER A 435 2.18 -20.52 -6.04
CA SER A 435 1.63 -21.08 -4.79
C SER A 435 0.53 -22.10 -5.07
N SER A 436 -0.42 -21.77 -5.96
CA SER A 436 -1.52 -22.70 -6.28
C SER A 436 -1.09 -23.95 -7.05
N LEU A 437 0.09 -23.94 -7.65
CA LEU A 437 0.64 -25.09 -8.38
C LEU A 437 1.48 -26.02 -7.49
N VAL A 438 1.87 -25.56 -6.30
CA VAL A 438 2.74 -26.35 -5.39
C VAL A 438 2.09 -26.68 -4.04
N ASN A 439 0.90 -26.13 -3.75
CA ASN A 439 0.20 -26.31 -2.48
C ASN A 439 -0.96 -27.35 -2.52
N GLY A 440 -1.02 -28.19 -3.56
CA GLY A 440 -2.12 -29.14 -3.74
C GLY A 440 -3.26 -28.62 -4.64
N GLY A 441 -3.08 -27.51 -5.35
CA GLY A 441 -4.06 -26.99 -6.31
C GLY A 441 -5.05 -25.97 -5.74
N TYR A 442 -4.68 -25.23 -4.70
CA TYR A 442 -5.51 -24.20 -4.08
C TYR A 442 -5.02 -22.81 -4.42
N ARG A 443 -5.88 -21.96 -5.01
CA ARG A 443 -5.56 -20.54 -5.16
C ARG A 443 -5.91 -19.79 -3.87
N VAL A 444 -4.93 -19.23 -3.23
CA VAL A 444 -5.03 -18.38 -2.04
C VAL A 444 -5.17 -16.91 -2.44
N THR A 445 -5.69 -16.08 -1.56
CA THR A 445 -5.65 -14.61 -1.69
C THR A 445 -4.45 -14.09 -0.91
N PRO A 446 -3.45 -13.47 -1.55
CA PRO A 446 -2.33 -12.89 -0.83
C PRO A 446 -2.81 -11.73 0.05
N HIS A 447 -2.31 -11.61 1.28
CA HIS A 447 -2.77 -10.60 2.21
C HIS A 447 -1.77 -10.30 3.31
N PHE A 448 -1.93 -9.12 3.91
CA PHE A 448 -1.22 -8.68 5.10
C PHE A 448 -2.10 -8.68 6.35
N GLY A 449 -3.34 -8.19 6.27
CA GLY A 449 -4.21 -8.10 7.43
C GLY A 449 -4.57 -9.48 7.99
N VAL A 450 -4.39 -9.67 9.30
CA VAL A 450 -4.70 -10.93 10.01
C VAL A 450 -5.86 -10.73 10.95
N ALA A 451 -5.77 -9.73 11.82
CA ALA A 451 -6.78 -9.44 12.83
C ALA A 451 -6.91 -7.94 13.10
N VAL A 452 -8.08 -7.56 13.59
CA VAL A 452 -8.34 -6.26 14.19
C VAL A 452 -8.38 -6.46 15.70
N LEU A 453 -7.58 -5.67 16.42
CA LEU A 453 -7.42 -5.76 17.87
C LEU A 453 -7.86 -4.46 18.53
N GLU A 454 -8.32 -4.53 19.78
CA GLU A 454 -8.42 -3.39 20.67
C GLU A 454 -7.02 -2.89 21.06
N LYS A 455 -6.96 -1.72 21.69
CA LYS A 455 -5.69 -1.13 22.14
C LYS A 455 -4.93 -2.01 23.15
N ASP A 456 -5.64 -2.83 23.92
CA ASP A 456 -5.06 -3.74 24.91
C ASP A 456 -4.61 -5.09 24.31
N GLY A 457 -4.76 -5.28 22.99
CA GLY A 457 -4.42 -6.49 22.27
C GLY A 457 -5.55 -7.53 22.20
N THR A 458 -6.73 -7.24 22.74
CA THR A 458 -7.89 -8.13 22.65
C THR A 458 -8.38 -8.24 21.21
N GLU A 459 -8.56 -9.45 20.70
CA GLU A 459 -9.04 -9.68 19.33
C GLU A 459 -10.52 -9.30 19.16
N ILE A 460 -10.80 -8.31 18.33
CA ILE A 460 -12.16 -7.92 17.92
C ILE A 460 -12.66 -8.87 16.84
N ARG A 461 -11.84 -9.11 15.80
CA ARG A 461 -12.18 -10.00 14.69
C ARG A 461 -10.95 -10.47 13.92
N LYS A 462 -10.99 -11.71 13.44
CA LYS A 462 -10.07 -12.22 12.42
C LYS A 462 -10.52 -11.83 11.03
N LEU A 463 -9.57 -11.44 10.19
CA LEU A 463 -9.82 -11.21 8.78
C LEU A 463 -9.81 -12.55 8.04
N LYS A 464 -10.74 -12.72 7.09
CA LYS A 464 -10.91 -13.99 6.37
C LYS A 464 -10.75 -13.76 4.87
N TYR A 465 -9.96 -14.62 4.25
CA TYR A 465 -9.66 -14.56 2.82
C TYR A 465 -10.17 -15.79 2.09
N LYS A 466 -10.52 -15.61 0.82
CA LYS A 466 -11.08 -16.69 0.01
C LYS A 466 -9.98 -17.62 -0.48
N LYS A 467 -10.28 -18.92 -0.45
CA LYS A 467 -9.51 -19.95 -1.16
C LYS A 467 -10.37 -20.54 -2.27
N LYS A 468 -9.78 -20.79 -3.44
CA LYS A 468 -10.45 -21.46 -4.57
C LYS A 468 -9.75 -22.78 -4.85
N ASN A 469 -10.48 -23.88 -4.84
CA ASN A 469 -9.97 -25.22 -5.08
C ASN A 469 -9.95 -25.55 -6.59
N GLY A 470 -9.25 -26.61 -6.96
CA GLY A 470 -9.29 -27.18 -8.31
C GLY A 470 -8.59 -26.35 -9.37
N ILE A 471 -7.48 -25.69 -9.01
CA ILE A 471 -6.63 -24.99 -9.96
C ILE A 471 -5.87 -26.01 -10.81
N VAL A 472 -5.27 -27.01 -10.17
CA VAL A 472 -4.72 -28.24 -10.76
C VAL A 472 -5.05 -29.41 -9.83
N SER A 473 -4.89 -30.65 -10.33
CA SER A 473 -5.00 -31.84 -9.49
C SER A 473 -3.84 -31.93 -8.50
N GLU A 474 -4.07 -32.58 -7.37
CA GLU A 474 -3.01 -32.87 -6.38
C GLU A 474 -1.82 -33.59 -7.00
N LYS A 475 -2.09 -34.54 -7.91
CA LYS A 475 -1.07 -35.27 -8.66
C LYS A 475 -0.19 -34.34 -9.49
N THR A 476 -0.77 -33.38 -10.21
CA THR A 476 0.00 -32.39 -10.97
C THR A 476 0.82 -31.51 -10.05
N SER A 477 0.24 -31.07 -8.94
CA SER A 477 0.95 -30.28 -7.93
C SER A 477 2.15 -31.04 -7.35
N GLU A 478 1.97 -32.30 -6.95
CA GLU A 478 3.06 -33.16 -6.45
C GLU A 478 4.15 -33.36 -7.51
N THR A 479 3.75 -33.66 -8.75
CA THR A 479 4.70 -33.81 -9.87
C THR A 479 5.50 -32.52 -10.07
N MET A 480 4.87 -31.37 -10.03
CA MET A 480 5.55 -30.08 -10.16
C MET A 480 6.54 -29.80 -9.03
N ARG A 481 6.20 -30.16 -7.78
CA ARG A 481 7.14 -30.04 -6.64
C ARG A 481 8.42 -30.87 -6.89
N ILE A 482 8.27 -32.12 -7.32
CA ILE A 482 9.39 -33.00 -7.66
C ILE A 482 10.24 -32.41 -8.79
N LEU A 483 9.61 -31.95 -9.87
CA LEU A 483 10.31 -31.36 -11.00
C LEU A 483 11.08 -30.10 -10.62
N LEU A 484 10.45 -29.20 -9.83
CA LEU A 484 11.07 -27.95 -9.42
C LEU A 484 12.17 -28.14 -8.37
N LYS A 485 12.08 -29.19 -7.54
CA LYS A 485 13.18 -29.65 -6.67
C LYS A 485 14.39 -30.05 -7.51
N SER A 486 14.20 -30.86 -8.55
CA SER A 486 15.29 -31.28 -9.44
C SER A 486 15.95 -30.10 -10.19
N VAL A 487 15.22 -29.01 -10.46
CA VAL A 487 15.81 -27.78 -11.04
C VAL A 487 16.84 -27.15 -10.10
N VAL A 488 16.59 -27.20 -8.78
CA VAL A 488 17.51 -26.64 -7.78
C VAL A 488 18.66 -27.59 -7.46
N GLU A 489 18.40 -28.88 -7.44
CA GLU A 489 19.44 -29.88 -7.12
C GLU A 489 20.40 -30.10 -8.30
N GLU A 490 19.90 -30.24 -9.55
CA GLU A 490 20.64 -30.70 -10.69
C GLU A 490 20.67 -29.70 -11.88
N GLY A 491 19.76 -28.70 -11.85
CA GLY A 491 19.49 -27.83 -13.00
C GLY A 491 20.01 -26.40 -12.88
N SER A 492 19.34 -25.53 -13.60
CA SER A 492 19.64 -24.08 -13.70
C SER A 492 19.47 -23.31 -12.38
N GLY A 493 18.80 -23.89 -11.38
CA GLY A 493 18.54 -23.30 -10.07
C GLY A 493 19.56 -23.63 -8.98
N LYS A 494 20.64 -24.35 -9.29
CA LYS A 494 21.60 -24.89 -8.30
C LYS A 494 22.21 -23.88 -7.33
N ASN A 495 22.30 -22.62 -7.70
CA ASN A 495 22.77 -21.57 -6.80
C ASN A 495 21.74 -21.21 -5.69
N GLY A 496 20.50 -21.69 -5.80
CA GLY A 496 19.48 -21.64 -4.76
C GLY A 496 19.49 -22.83 -3.79
N TYR A 497 20.36 -23.83 -4.03
CA TYR A 497 20.47 -25.02 -3.18
C TYR A 497 21.06 -24.69 -1.81
N ILE A 498 20.45 -25.26 -0.77
CA ILE A 498 20.93 -25.19 0.63
C ILE A 498 21.03 -26.63 1.15
N GLU A 499 22.21 -27.00 1.66
CA GLU A 499 22.43 -28.33 2.22
C GLU A 499 21.52 -28.60 3.42
N GLY A 500 20.85 -29.75 3.38
CA GLY A 500 19.89 -30.16 4.41
C GLY A 500 18.49 -29.56 4.26
N TYR A 501 18.21 -28.71 3.26
CA TYR A 501 16.87 -28.24 2.98
C TYR A 501 16.40 -28.65 1.59
N SER A 502 15.17 -29.10 1.51
CA SER A 502 14.52 -29.43 0.24
C SER A 502 13.91 -28.17 -0.35
N ILE A 503 14.51 -27.67 -1.45
CA ILE A 503 14.07 -26.44 -2.10
C ILE A 503 13.66 -26.74 -3.54
N GLY A 504 12.45 -26.30 -3.93
CA GLY A 504 12.01 -26.27 -5.32
C GLY A 504 12.08 -24.86 -5.87
N GLY A 505 12.36 -24.70 -7.18
CA GLY A 505 12.39 -23.35 -7.74
C GLY A 505 12.70 -23.27 -9.22
N LYS A 506 12.66 -22.04 -9.76
CA LYS A 506 12.91 -21.75 -11.17
C LYS A 506 13.54 -20.36 -11.35
N THR A 507 14.56 -20.30 -12.18
CA THR A 507 15.26 -19.08 -12.60
C THR A 507 14.66 -18.49 -13.86
N ALA A 508 14.72 -17.17 -14.02
CA ALA A 508 14.49 -16.52 -15.29
C ALA A 508 15.44 -15.34 -15.54
N THR A 509 15.59 -15.02 -16.80
CA THR A 509 16.23 -13.81 -17.30
C THR A 509 15.40 -13.36 -18.49
N SER A 510 14.79 -12.19 -18.40
CA SER A 510 14.01 -11.60 -19.47
C SER A 510 14.58 -10.24 -19.85
N GLN A 511 14.42 -9.87 -21.11
CA GLN A 511 14.81 -8.56 -21.60
C GLN A 511 13.62 -7.62 -21.52
N THR A 512 13.81 -6.40 -21.02
CA THR A 512 12.73 -5.42 -20.94
C THR A 512 12.31 -4.88 -22.31
N LEU A 513 11.15 -4.27 -22.37
CA LEU A 513 10.69 -3.53 -23.54
C LEU A 513 11.02 -2.02 -23.38
N PRO A 514 11.41 -1.30 -24.44
CA PRO A 514 11.75 -1.85 -25.77
C PRO A 514 13.07 -2.66 -25.75
N ARG A 515 13.16 -3.71 -26.54
CA ARG A 515 14.36 -4.59 -26.60
C ARG A 515 15.64 -3.83 -26.96
N SER A 516 15.51 -2.70 -27.66
CA SER A 516 16.63 -1.80 -28.01
C SER A 516 17.30 -1.16 -26.80
N ALA A 517 16.63 -1.07 -25.66
CA ALA A 517 17.20 -0.54 -24.41
C ALA A 517 18.28 -1.48 -23.83
N ASN A 518 18.32 -2.75 -24.27
CA ASN A 518 19.25 -3.77 -23.79
C ASN A 518 19.30 -3.93 -22.27
N LYS A 519 18.16 -3.69 -21.61
CA LYS A 519 17.97 -3.87 -20.17
C LYS A 519 17.36 -5.22 -19.87
N TYR A 520 17.73 -5.79 -18.73
CA TYR A 520 17.33 -7.13 -18.32
C TYR A 520 16.64 -7.15 -16.96
N ILE A 521 15.77 -8.14 -16.77
CA ILE A 521 15.19 -8.50 -15.47
C ILE A 521 15.67 -9.90 -15.13
N SER A 522 16.28 -10.03 -13.97
CA SER A 522 16.76 -11.30 -13.44
C SER A 522 15.85 -11.72 -12.31
N SER A 523 15.29 -12.92 -12.36
CA SER A 523 14.38 -13.37 -11.31
C SER A 523 14.62 -14.84 -10.93
N PHE A 524 14.20 -15.15 -9.70
CA PHE A 524 14.14 -16.50 -9.18
C PHE A 524 12.89 -16.62 -8.30
N ILE A 525 12.12 -17.68 -8.51
CA ILE A 525 11.04 -18.08 -7.63
C ILE A 525 11.38 -19.42 -7.03
N GLY A 526 11.22 -19.55 -5.70
CA GLY A 526 11.55 -20.77 -4.97
C GLY A 526 10.65 -20.97 -3.78
N PHE A 527 10.50 -22.22 -3.35
CA PHE A 527 9.68 -22.59 -2.19
C PHE A 527 10.36 -23.69 -1.37
N ALA A 528 10.04 -23.76 -0.12
CA ALA A 528 10.58 -24.74 0.84
C ALA A 528 9.57 -25.07 1.97
N PRO A 529 9.60 -26.29 2.51
CA PRO A 529 10.19 -27.51 1.93
C PRO A 529 9.54 -27.88 0.61
N ALA A 530 10.24 -28.59 -0.29
CA ALA A 530 9.64 -28.94 -1.58
C ALA A 530 8.47 -29.94 -1.45
N GLU A 531 8.49 -30.79 -0.44
CA GLU A 531 7.47 -31.80 -0.20
C GLU A 531 6.18 -31.19 0.39
N ASP A 532 6.31 -30.21 1.28
CA ASP A 532 5.20 -29.49 1.94
C ASP A 532 5.55 -28.00 2.04
N PRO A 533 5.31 -27.21 0.97
CA PRO A 533 5.71 -25.81 0.93
C PRO A 533 5.07 -24.95 2.02
N GLN A 534 5.89 -24.36 2.88
CA GLN A 534 5.49 -23.44 3.96
C GLN A 534 5.91 -22.00 3.69
N VAL A 535 6.91 -21.82 2.84
CA VAL A 535 7.32 -20.50 2.35
C VAL A 535 7.60 -20.55 0.86
N LEU A 536 7.10 -19.55 0.14
CA LEU A 536 7.40 -19.29 -1.25
C LEU A 536 7.97 -17.87 -1.36
N GLY A 537 9.11 -17.74 -2.07
CA GLY A 537 9.75 -16.45 -2.32
C GLY A 537 9.97 -16.18 -3.79
N ILE A 538 9.82 -14.92 -4.18
CA ILE A 538 10.21 -14.42 -5.50
C ILE A 538 11.16 -13.24 -5.34
N VAL A 539 12.27 -13.27 -6.08
CA VAL A 539 13.25 -12.18 -6.20
C VAL A 539 13.22 -11.67 -7.63
N VAL A 540 13.10 -10.36 -7.81
CA VAL A 540 13.11 -9.68 -9.10
C VAL A 540 14.11 -8.53 -9.05
N ILE A 541 15.18 -8.62 -9.86
CA ILE A 541 16.25 -7.61 -9.97
C ILE A 541 16.10 -6.94 -11.34
N ARG A 542 15.84 -5.63 -11.33
CA ARG A 542 15.63 -4.84 -12.55
C ARG A 542 16.91 -4.14 -12.97
N ASN A 543 17.28 -4.32 -14.23
CA ASN A 543 18.42 -3.69 -14.90
C ASN A 543 19.75 -3.83 -14.13
N PRO A 544 20.17 -5.05 -13.70
CA PRO A 544 21.46 -5.24 -13.04
C PRO A 544 22.60 -4.99 -14.03
N GLN A 545 23.70 -4.42 -13.55
CA GLN A 545 24.88 -4.19 -14.36
C GLN A 545 25.83 -5.41 -14.34
N GLY A 546 26.52 -5.64 -15.45
CA GLY A 546 27.44 -6.76 -15.62
C GLY A 546 26.71 -8.09 -15.83
N ILE A 547 26.92 -9.06 -14.94
CA ILE A 547 26.24 -10.38 -15.03
C ILE A 547 24.76 -10.22 -14.62
N TYR A 548 23.88 -10.61 -15.52
CA TYR A 548 22.42 -10.45 -15.40
C TYR A 548 21.62 -11.77 -15.44
N TYR A 549 22.27 -12.93 -15.32
CA TYR A 549 21.55 -14.21 -15.32
C TYR A 549 20.88 -14.47 -13.97
N GLY A 550 19.55 -14.73 -13.97
CA GLY A 550 18.75 -14.96 -12.76
C GLY A 550 19.29 -16.09 -11.87
N GLY A 551 19.78 -17.19 -12.47
CA GLY A 551 20.44 -18.26 -11.72
C GLY A 551 21.77 -17.85 -11.06
N THR A 552 22.42 -16.80 -11.54
CA THR A 552 23.69 -16.31 -11.00
C THR A 552 23.52 -15.22 -9.95
N ILE A 553 22.47 -14.36 -10.08
CA ILE A 553 22.34 -13.20 -9.19
C ILE A 553 21.06 -13.22 -8.35
N ALA A 554 19.92 -13.77 -8.86
CA ALA A 554 18.67 -13.79 -8.10
C ALA A 554 18.52 -15.05 -7.20
N ALA A 555 18.95 -16.22 -7.67
CA ALA A 555 18.90 -17.45 -6.87
C ALA A 555 19.77 -17.37 -5.60
N PRO A 556 21.01 -16.83 -5.62
CA PRO A 556 21.80 -16.63 -4.40
C PRO A 556 21.15 -15.67 -3.40
N VAL A 557 20.37 -14.67 -3.85
CA VAL A 557 19.66 -13.77 -2.95
C VAL A 557 18.60 -14.54 -2.15
N LEU A 558 17.74 -15.31 -2.83
CA LEU A 558 16.72 -16.11 -2.14
C LEU A 558 17.36 -17.18 -1.23
N ARG A 559 18.47 -17.79 -1.69
CA ARG A 559 19.26 -18.71 -0.85
C ARG A 559 19.69 -18.03 0.45
N SER A 560 20.32 -16.85 0.37
CA SER A 560 20.76 -16.09 1.55
C SER A 560 19.62 -15.74 2.50
N ILE A 561 18.44 -15.42 1.96
CA ILE A 561 17.23 -15.20 2.75
C ILE A 561 16.79 -16.50 3.44
N TYR A 562 16.72 -17.60 2.71
CA TYR A 562 16.28 -18.90 3.24
C TYR A 562 17.24 -19.50 4.27
N ASP A 563 18.54 -19.25 4.17
CA ASP A 563 19.53 -19.65 5.18
C ASP A 563 19.17 -19.10 6.59
N ASN A 564 18.48 -17.97 6.67
CA ASN A 564 18.01 -17.35 7.91
C ASN A 564 16.53 -17.65 8.20
N VAL A 565 15.68 -17.61 7.18
CA VAL A 565 14.21 -17.69 7.34
C VAL A 565 13.75 -19.11 7.63
N LEU A 566 14.33 -20.15 7.00
CA LEU A 566 13.89 -21.53 7.21
C LEU A 566 14.05 -21.97 8.66
N PRO A 567 15.24 -21.83 9.30
CA PRO A 567 15.38 -22.16 10.72
C PRO A 567 14.53 -21.25 11.62
N TYR A 568 14.34 -19.97 11.27
CA TYR A 568 13.49 -19.05 12.02
C TYR A 568 12.01 -19.48 11.99
N LEU A 569 11.52 -20.00 10.88
CA LEU A 569 10.17 -20.59 10.76
C LEU A 569 10.04 -21.98 11.40
N GLY A 570 11.12 -22.53 11.99
CA GLY A 570 11.13 -23.87 12.57
C GLY A 570 11.15 -24.99 11.55
N ILE A 571 11.52 -24.71 10.29
CA ILE A 571 11.67 -25.72 9.25
C ILE A 571 12.99 -26.44 9.49
N GLU A 572 12.90 -27.71 9.84
CA GLU A 572 14.07 -28.53 10.17
C GLU A 572 14.84 -28.98 8.90
N LYS A 573 16.14 -29.22 9.09
CA LYS A 573 16.98 -29.85 8.06
C LYS A 573 16.63 -31.34 7.94
N ASN A 574 16.54 -31.82 6.71
CA ASN A 574 16.36 -33.26 6.39
C ASN A 574 17.61 -34.06 6.70
#